data_3683be4b830d378c49167cdd5205edd4
#
_entry.id   3683be4b830d378c49167cdd5205edd4
#
_cell.length_a   1.000
_cell.length_b   1.000
_cell.length_c   1.000
_cell.angle_alpha   90.00
_cell.angle_beta   90.00
_cell.angle_gamma   90.00
#
_symmetry.space_group_name_H-M   'P 1'
#
loop_
_entity.id
_entity.type
_entity.pdbx_description
1 polymer ?
#
loop_
_entity_poly.entity_id
_entity_poly.type
_entity_poly.pdbx_seq_one_letter_code
_entity_poly.pdbx_strand_id
1 'polypeptide(L)'
;VWLRQPKNTEVKNFKLLYVGRLKVEKGIFALSELIRNKRDISLTIIGAEKNNSYKINQSNIKVLPTLNNKSKLIKYYDDHNIFILPSFTEGHPMVLLEALARRRPVVIFDEIKHVIGDKKGVFVSKRNFLSFLGILNTIKKNYKKIQKDMKKNKLPTNKEFIDKFIK
;
A
#
# COMPACT_ATOMS: atom_id res chain seq x y z
N VAL A 1 10.34 -8.29 -13.88
CA VAL A 1 10.74 -6.99 -13.29
C VAL A 1 10.17 -6.84 -11.87
N TRP A 2 8.87 -7.09 -11.64
CA TRP A 2 8.24 -6.96 -10.32
C TRP A 2 8.79 -7.92 -9.26
N LEU A 3 9.24 -9.11 -9.64
CA LEU A 3 9.68 -10.17 -8.72
C LEU A 3 11.16 -10.06 -8.27
N ARG A 4 11.92 -9.06 -8.72
CA ARG A 4 13.25 -8.82 -8.19
C ARG A 4 13.20 -8.49 -6.72
N GLN A 5 14.09 -9.09 -5.93
CA GLN A 5 14.12 -8.90 -4.50
C GLN A 5 14.52 -7.45 -4.15
N PRO A 6 13.66 -6.70 -3.44
CA PRO A 6 14.06 -5.38 -2.95
C PRO A 6 15.12 -5.53 -1.86
N LYS A 7 15.96 -4.50 -1.69
CA LYS A 7 16.81 -4.41 -0.51
C LYS A 7 15.93 -4.40 0.74
N ASN A 8 16.31 -5.20 1.74
CA ASN A 8 15.66 -5.16 3.05
C ASN A 8 15.86 -3.77 3.65
N THR A 9 14.78 -3.09 3.94
CA THR A 9 14.82 -1.81 4.64
C THR A 9 14.37 -2.02 6.08
N GLU A 10 15.15 -1.53 7.03
CA GLU A 10 14.68 -1.41 8.41
C GLU A 10 13.63 -0.31 8.49
N VAL A 11 12.58 -0.55 9.28
CA VAL A 11 11.54 0.44 9.51
C VAL A 11 11.99 1.35 10.67
N LYS A 12 12.72 2.41 10.35
CA LYS A 12 13.03 3.47 11.32
C LYS A 12 11.79 4.33 11.56
N ASN A 13 11.25 4.91 10.48
CA ASN A 13 10.00 5.68 10.45
C ASN A 13 9.01 5.00 9.51
N PHE A 14 7.71 5.23 9.71
CA PHE A 14 6.67 4.68 8.84
C PHE A 14 6.60 5.48 7.55
N LYS A 15 7.11 4.89 6.46
CA LYS A 15 7.00 5.43 5.10
C LYS A 15 5.89 4.67 4.36
N LEU A 16 4.70 5.24 4.35
CA LEU A 16 3.53 4.65 3.72
C LEU A 16 3.48 5.02 2.23
N LEU A 17 3.13 4.07 1.39
CA LEU A 17 2.85 4.27 -0.03
C LEU A 17 1.39 3.95 -0.33
N TYR A 18 0.71 4.82 -1.04
CA TYR A 18 -0.56 4.58 -1.70
C TYR A 18 -0.40 4.79 -3.21
N VAL A 19 -0.95 3.89 -4.00
CA VAL A 19 -1.00 4.01 -5.47
C VAL A 19 -2.44 3.82 -5.92
N GLY A 20 -3.03 4.84 -6.54
CA GLY A 20 -4.41 4.81 -7.00
C GLY A 20 -4.99 6.21 -7.17
N ARG A 21 -6.20 6.28 -7.73
CA ARG A 21 -6.90 7.55 -7.94
C ARG A 21 -7.29 8.21 -6.62
N LEU A 22 -7.28 9.56 -6.59
CA LEU A 22 -7.77 10.34 -5.45
C LEU A 22 -9.29 10.48 -5.55
N LYS A 23 -10.00 9.47 -5.08
CA LYS A 23 -11.46 9.45 -5.02
C LYS A 23 -11.93 9.12 -3.61
N VAL A 24 -13.13 9.56 -3.24
CA VAL A 24 -13.70 9.37 -1.90
C VAL A 24 -13.77 7.88 -1.55
N GLU A 25 -14.23 7.04 -2.48
CA GLU A 25 -14.34 5.59 -2.29
C GLU A 25 -12.98 4.89 -2.08
N LYS A 26 -11.87 5.54 -2.45
CA LYS A 26 -10.51 5.06 -2.19
C LYS A 26 -10.00 5.38 -0.79
N GLY A 27 -10.80 6.06 0.03
CA GLY A 27 -10.55 6.29 1.46
C GLY A 27 -9.31 7.12 1.79
N ILE A 28 -8.68 7.76 0.78
CA ILE A 28 -7.41 8.45 0.96
C ILE A 28 -7.57 9.70 1.84
N PHE A 29 -8.72 10.37 1.78
CA PHE A 29 -9.03 11.53 2.61
C PHE A 29 -9.20 11.12 4.07
N ALA A 30 -9.92 10.03 4.34
CA ALA A 30 -10.06 9.49 5.70
C ALA A 30 -8.70 9.07 6.28
N LEU A 31 -7.82 8.47 5.46
CA LEU A 31 -6.46 8.16 5.87
C LEU A 31 -5.66 9.43 6.17
N SER A 32 -5.76 10.47 5.34
CA SER A 32 -5.03 11.72 5.56
C SER A 32 -5.41 12.39 6.88
N GLU A 33 -6.70 12.35 7.24
CA GLU A 33 -7.16 12.83 8.55
C GLU A 33 -6.62 11.96 9.70
N LEU A 34 -6.63 10.64 9.52
CA LEU A 34 -6.15 9.69 10.52
C LEU A 34 -4.67 9.92 10.90
N ILE A 35 -3.85 10.31 9.94
CA ILE A 35 -2.40 10.55 10.14
C ILE A 35 -2.03 12.02 10.23
N ARG A 36 -3.03 12.92 10.35
CA ARG A 36 -2.79 14.36 10.48
C ARG A 36 -1.85 14.65 11.66
N ASN A 37 -0.83 15.47 11.43
CA ASN A 37 0.16 15.90 12.43
C ASN A 37 0.96 14.77 13.11
N LYS A 38 1.02 13.56 12.49
CA LYS A 38 1.83 12.44 13.01
C LYS A 38 3.22 12.47 12.38
N ARG A 39 4.21 13.01 13.11
CA ARG A 39 5.58 13.24 12.61
C ARG A 39 6.32 11.96 12.22
N ASP A 40 6.02 10.83 12.86
CA ASP A 40 6.68 9.54 12.60
C ASP A 40 6.07 8.76 11.42
N ILE A 41 5.00 9.31 10.80
CA ILE A 41 4.28 8.70 9.69
C ILE A 41 4.34 9.65 8.50
N SER A 42 4.96 9.21 7.42
CA SER A 42 4.91 9.90 6.12
C SER A 42 4.12 9.08 5.11
N LEU A 43 3.39 9.75 4.23
CA LEU A 43 2.59 9.12 3.18
C LEU A 43 2.96 9.71 1.82
N THR A 44 3.28 8.84 0.87
CA THR A 44 3.37 9.22 -0.54
C THR A 44 2.15 8.68 -1.27
N ILE A 45 1.44 9.55 -1.96
CA ILE A 45 0.27 9.26 -2.78
C ILE A 45 0.69 9.38 -4.24
N ILE A 46 0.47 8.34 -5.04
CA ILE A 46 0.72 8.33 -6.49
C ILE A 46 -0.58 8.05 -7.22
N GLY A 47 -0.96 8.94 -8.14
CA GLY A 47 -2.17 8.77 -8.96
C GLY A 47 -3.12 9.97 -8.91
N ALA A 48 -2.60 11.15 -8.54
CA ALA A 48 -3.33 12.39 -8.67
C ALA A 48 -3.56 12.72 -10.16
N GLU A 49 -4.79 13.03 -10.51
CA GLU A 49 -5.16 13.52 -11.83
C GLU A 49 -4.86 15.03 -11.90
N LYS A 50 -4.51 15.54 -13.09
CA LYS A 50 -4.13 16.95 -13.29
C LYS A 50 -5.25 17.93 -12.86
N ASN A 51 -6.51 17.53 -12.97
CA ASN A 51 -7.69 18.36 -12.68
C ASN A 51 -8.33 17.99 -11.33
N ASN A 52 -7.60 17.39 -10.42
CA ASN A 52 -8.17 17.00 -9.14
C ASN A 52 -8.44 18.23 -8.27
N SER A 53 -9.71 18.48 -7.95
CA SER A 53 -10.16 19.56 -7.06
C SER A 53 -9.76 19.34 -5.59
N TYR A 54 -9.39 18.11 -5.22
CA TYR A 54 -9.05 17.77 -3.85
C TYR A 54 -7.58 18.06 -3.55
N LYS A 55 -7.33 19.00 -2.65
CA LYS A 55 -5.99 19.35 -2.17
C LYS A 55 -5.77 18.73 -0.78
N ILE A 56 -4.80 17.82 -0.69
CA ILE A 56 -4.28 17.36 0.59
C ILE A 56 -3.05 18.20 0.91
N ASN A 57 -3.17 19.10 1.87
CA ASN A 57 -2.08 20.00 2.27
C ASN A 57 -1.66 19.65 3.72
N GLN A 58 -0.77 18.68 3.85
CA GLN A 58 -0.19 18.26 5.13
C GLN A 58 1.30 18.01 4.93
N SER A 59 2.12 18.47 5.86
CA SER A 59 3.59 18.40 5.78
C SER A 59 4.15 16.97 5.70
N ASN A 60 3.42 15.99 6.22
CA ASN A 60 3.79 14.57 6.21
C ASN A 60 3.20 13.80 5.02
N ILE A 61 2.51 14.47 4.08
CA ILE A 61 1.90 13.84 2.89
C ILE A 61 2.46 14.44 1.60
N LYS A 62 2.99 13.60 0.74
CA LYS A 62 3.45 13.97 -0.60
C LYS A 62 2.48 13.40 -1.64
N VAL A 63 1.94 14.26 -2.50
CA VAL A 63 1.04 13.88 -3.59
C VAL A 63 1.77 14.00 -4.93
N LEU A 64 1.71 12.95 -5.73
CA LEU A 64 2.35 12.83 -7.03
C LEU A 64 1.33 12.46 -8.12
N PRO A 65 1.53 12.90 -9.36
CA PRO A 65 0.69 12.49 -10.48
C PRO A 65 0.84 11.00 -10.77
N THR A 66 -0.05 10.47 -11.61
CA THR A 66 0.06 9.11 -12.13
C THR A 66 1.42 8.89 -12.82
N LEU A 67 2.07 7.77 -12.49
CA LEU A 67 3.36 7.39 -13.06
C LEU A 67 3.17 6.31 -14.11
N ASN A 68 3.47 6.62 -15.38
CA ASN A 68 3.43 5.65 -16.47
C ASN A 68 4.72 4.81 -16.57
N ASN A 69 5.80 5.25 -15.94
CA ASN A 69 7.08 4.55 -15.96
C ASN A 69 7.12 3.48 -14.85
N LYS A 70 7.06 2.20 -15.25
CA LYS A 70 7.09 1.06 -14.32
C LYS A 70 8.31 1.02 -13.42
N SER A 71 9.50 1.35 -13.94
CA SER A 71 10.73 1.34 -13.15
C SER A 71 10.71 2.41 -12.06
N LYS A 72 10.19 3.59 -12.36
CA LYS A 72 9.98 4.65 -11.35
C LYS A 72 8.96 4.22 -10.30
N LEU A 73 7.85 3.61 -10.70
CA LEU A 73 6.84 3.11 -9.78
C LEU A 73 7.41 2.03 -8.84
N ILE A 74 8.16 1.06 -9.38
CA ILE A 74 8.84 0.03 -8.59
C ILE A 74 9.79 0.67 -7.57
N LYS A 75 10.52 1.70 -7.94
CA LYS A 75 11.40 2.41 -7.01
C LYS A 75 10.61 3.00 -5.83
N TYR A 76 9.42 3.56 -6.05
CA TYR A 76 8.57 4.03 -4.95
C TYR A 76 8.15 2.89 -4.02
N TYR A 77 7.76 1.73 -4.55
CA TYR A 77 7.50 0.55 -3.70
C TYR A 77 8.73 0.17 -2.87
N ASP A 78 9.93 0.25 -3.45
CA ASP A 78 11.18 -0.14 -2.78
C ASP A 78 11.65 0.88 -1.74
N ASP A 79 11.41 2.17 -1.97
CA ASP A 79 11.80 3.28 -1.08
C ASP A 79 10.85 3.43 0.14
N HIS A 80 9.65 2.79 0.08
CA HIS A 80 8.67 2.79 1.16
C HIS A 80 8.66 1.45 1.88
N ASN A 81 8.26 1.44 3.14
CA ASN A 81 8.29 0.21 3.94
C ASN A 81 6.92 -0.45 4.12
N ILE A 82 5.83 0.27 3.96
CA ILE A 82 4.47 -0.24 4.09
C ILE A 82 3.62 0.30 2.94
N PHE A 83 2.85 -0.58 2.31
CA PHE A 83 1.80 -0.18 1.38
C PHE A 83 0.48 -0.05 2.12
N ILE A 84 -0.28 0.99 1.83
CA ILE A 84 -1.59 1.22 2.43
C ILE A 84 -2.69 1.21 1.36
N LEU A 85 -3.75 0.45 1.58
CA LEU A 85 -4.93 0.43 0.73
C LEU A 85 -6.16 0.82 1.57
N PRO A 86 -6.47 2.13 1.66
CA PRO A 86 -7.48 2.62 2.60
C PRO A 86 -8.90 2.61 2.03
N SER A 87 -9.14 1.94 0.92
CA SER A 87 -10.41 1.93 0.20
C SER A 87 -11.59 1.47 1.07
N PHE A 88 -12.76 2.02 0.80
CA PHE A 88 -14.03 1.54 1.37
C PHE A 88 -14.60 0.36 0.57
N THR A 89 -14.22 0.26 -0.71
CA THR A 89 -14.64 -0.84 -1.58
C THR A 89 -13.54 -1.20 -2.56
N GLU A 90 -13.31 -2.49 -2.78
CA GLU A 90 -12.40 -3.06 -3.77
C GLU A 90 -12.94 -4.41 -4.24
N GLY A 91 -12.80 -4.67 -5.54
CA GLY A 91 -13.04 -6.01 -6.09
C GLY A 91 -11.74 -6.81 -6.17
N HIS A 92 -10.79 -6.36 -7.00
CA HIS A 92 -9.53 -7.03 -7.23
C HIS A 92 -8.37 -6.01 -7.37
N PRO A 93 -7.83 -5.51 -6.25
CA PRO A 93 -6.83 -4.44 -6.28
C PRO A 93 -5.47 -4.95 -6.75
N MET A 94 -5.11 -4.66 -8.02
CA MET A 94 -3.80 -5.03 -8.58
C MET A 94 -2.62 -4.44 -7.81
N VAL A 95 -2.76 -3.23 -7.28
CA VAL A 95 -1.73 -2.55 -6.48
C VAL A 95 -1.38 -3.32 -5.19
N LEU A 96 -2.31 -4.11 -4.65
CA LEU A 96 -2.04 -5.02 -3.54
C LEU A 96 -1.07 -6.12 -3.98
N LEU A 97 -1.27 -6.72 -5.15
CA LEU A 97 -0.37 -7.75 -5.69
C LEU A 97 1.01 -7.16 -6.02
N GLU A 98 1.06 -5.93 -6.53
CA GLU A 98 2.30 -5.20 -6.79
C GLU A 98 3.09 -4.98 -5.48
N ALA A 99 2.43 -4.53 -4.41
CA ALA A 99 3.06 -4.36 -3.10
C ALA A 99 3.62 -5.68 -2.55
N LEU A 100 2.83 -6.77 -2.65
CA LEU A 100 3.26 -8.10 -2.21
C LEU A 100 4.44 -8.63 -3.03
N ALA A 101 4.47 -8.38 -4.35
CA ALA A 101 5.59 -8.75 -5.22
C ALA A 101 6.89 -8.03 -4.82
N ARG A 102 6.78 -6.79 -4.31
CA ARG A 102 7.91 -6.03 -3.76
C ARG A 102 8.14 -6.29 -2.27
N ARG A 103 7.44 -7.27 -1.68
CA ARG A 103 7.51 -7.64 -0.25
C ARG A 103 7.31 -6.43 0.67
N ARG A 104 6.39 -5.57 0.30
CA ARG A 104 5.93 -4.50 1.18
C ARG A 104 4.71 -5.01 1.95
N PRO A 105 4.77 -5.10 3.28
CA PRO A 105 3.57 -5.38 4.07
C PRO A 105 2.46 -4.40 3.68
N VAL A 106 1.25 -4.92 3.58
CA VAL A 106 0.08 -4.16 3.17
C VAL A 106 -0.83 -3.97 4.37
N VAL A 107 -1.26 -2.74 4.63
CA VAL A 107 -2.33 -2.46 5.60
C VAL A 107 -3.59 -2.11 4.84
N ILE A 108 -4.67 -2.79 5.16
CA ILE A 108 -6.03 -2.53 4.68
C ILE A 108 -6.94 -2.26 5.86
N PHE A 109 -8.17 -1.82 5.58
CA PHE A 109 -9.20 -1.66 6.61
C PHE A 109 -10.28 -2.73 6.51
N ASP A 110 -11.09 -2.89 7.56
CA ASP A 110 -12.10 -3.94 7.70
C ASP A 110 -13.05 -4.05 6.51
N GLU A 111 -13.35 -2.93 5.87
CA GLU A 111 -14.31 -2.84 4.77
C GLU A 111 -13.91 -3.69 3.56
N ILE A 112 -12.62 -3.88 3.35
CA ILE A 112 -12.10 -4.64 2.20
C ILE A 112 -11.33 -5.90 2.61
N LYS A 113 -11.55 -6.44 3.81
CA LYS A 113 -10.84 -7.64 4.29
C LYS A 113 -10.98 -8.86 3.38
N HIS A 114 -12.04 -8.94 2.57
CA HIS A 114 -12.27 -10.03 1.61
C HIS A 114 -11.18 -10.15 0.52
N VAL A 115 -10.41 -9.07 0.25
CA VAL A 115 -9.34 -9.11 -0.77
C VAL A 115 -8.08 -9.86 -0.33
N ILE A 116 -7.98 -10.25 0.95
CA ILE A 116 -6.78 -10.89 1.52
C ILE A 116 -6.56 -12.28 0.92
N GLY A 117 -7.61 -13.11 0.91
CA GLY A 117 -7.45 -14.54 0.60
C GLY A 117 -6.43 -15.20 1.53
N ASP A 118 -5.54 -15.99 0.95
CA ASP A 118 -4.45 -16.72 1.63
C ASP A 118 -3.10 -15.95 1.69
N LYS A 119 -3.10 -14.67 1.29
CA LYS A 119 -1.88 -13.89 1.13
C LYS A 119 -1.23 -13.54 2.46
N LYS A 120 0.07 -13.80 2.57
CA LYS A 120 0.91 -13.39 3.71
C LYS A 120 1.35 -11.94 3.55
N GLY A 121 1.45 -11.22 4.68
CA GLY A 121 1.92 -9.83 4.71
C GLY A 121 0.81 -8.80 4.50
N VAL A 122 -0.47 -9.20 4.57
CA VAL A 122 -1.62 -8.28 4.60
C VAL A 122 -2.16 -8.22 6.03
N PHE A 123 -2.38 -7.02 6.51
CA PHE A 123 -2.83 -6.72 7.86
C PHE A 123 -4.12 -5.89 7.82
N VAL A 124 -5.07 -6.23 8.67
CA VAL A 124 -6.35 -5.52 8.78
C VAL A 124 -6.33 -4.59 9.98
N SER A 125 -6.71 -3.35 9.79
CA SER A 125 -6.88 -2.36 10.85
C SER A 125 -8.33 -1.88 10.91
N LYS A 126 -8.81 -1.56 12.10
CA LYS A 126 -9.99 -0.70 12.24
C LYS A 126 -9.63 0.73 11.80
N ARG A 127 -10.62 1.49 11.33
CA ARG A 127 -10.42 2.87 10.86
C ARG A 127 -10.38 3.86 12.03
N ASN A 128 -9.48 3.60 12.99
CA ASN A 128 -9.12 4.52 14.06
C ASN A 128 -7.61 4.50 14.30
N PHE A 129 -7.08 5.58 14.86
CA PHE A 129 -5.63 5.78 14.98
C PHE A 129 -4.95 4.74 15.88
N LEU A 130 -5.57 4.34 16.99
CA LEU A 130 -4.97 3.38 17.93
C LEU A 130 -4.80 2.01 17.31
N SER A 131 -5.83 1.50 16.64
CA SER A 131 -5.76 0.23 15.89
C SER A 131 -4.72 0.31 14.77
N PHE A 132 -4.75 1.40 14.00
CA PHE A 132 -3.81 1.62 12.89
C PHE A 132 -2.36 1.66 13.38
N LEU A 133 -2.06 2.44 14.41
CA LEU A 133 -0.72 2.54 14.99
C LEU A 133 -0.26 1.19 15.58
N GLY A 134 -1.16 0.45 16.23
CA GLY A 134 -0.88 -0.90 16.74
C GLY A 134 -0.42 -1.86 15.62
N ILE A 135 -1.10 -1.83 14.46
CA ILE A 135 -0.70 -2.61 13.28
C ILE A 135 0.66 -2.16 12.73
N LEU A 136 0.88 -0.84 12.60
CA LEU A 136 2.17 -0.33 12.13
C LEU A 136 3.34 -0.76 13.04
N ASN A 137 3.15 -0.71 14.35
CA ASN A 137 4.15 -1.15 15.33
C ASN A 137 4.39 -2.66 15.26
N THR A 138 3.36 -3.46 15.08
CA THR A 138 3.46 -4.92 14.87
C THR A 138 4.28 -5.23 13.62
N ILE A 139 4.02 -4.53 12.53
CA ILE A 139 4.79 -4.66 11.29
C ILE A 139 6.24 -4.27 11.51
N LYS A 140 6.51 -3.13 12.16
CA LYS A 140 7.86 -2.64 12.45
C LYS A 140 8.67 -3.66 13.23
N LYS A 141 8.10 -4.19 14.32
CA LYS A 141 8.74 -5.19 15.20
C LYS A 141 9.08 -6.49 14.46
N ASN A 142 8.24 -6.92 13.54
CA ASN A 142 8.36 -8.22 12.87
C ASN A 142 8.76 -8.11 11.38
N TYR A 143 9.26 -6.98 10.92
CA TYR A 143 9.38 -6.65 9.50
C TYR A 143 10.14 -7.70 8.68
N LYS A 144 11.33 -8.12 9.14
CA LYS A 144 12.15 -9.14 8.45
C LYS A 144 11.44 -10.51 8.37
N LYS A 145 10.75 -10.91 9.45
CA LYS A 145 9.97 -12.15 9.49
C LYS A 145 8.80 -12.09 8.50
N ILE A 146 8.06 -10.98 8.50
CA ILE A 146 6.95 -10.76 7.57
C ILE A 146 7.43 -10.86 6.12
N GLN A 147 8.54 -10.19 5.77
CA GLN A 147 9.11 -10.26 4.42
C GLN A 147 9.55 -11.68 4.04
N LYS A 148 10.07 -12.47 5.01
CA LYS A 148 10.40 -13.88 4.79
C LYS A 148 9.15 -14.71 4.49
N ASP A 149 8.07 -14.50 5.24
CA ASP A 149 6.81 -15.23 5.04
C ASP A 149 6.13 -14.82 3.72
N MET A 150 6.24 -13.56 3.30
CA MET A 150 5.72 -13.07 2.02
C MET A 150 6.36 -13.76 0.80
N LYS A 151 7.57 -14.35 0.93
CA LYS A 151 8.18 -15.16 -0.14
C LYS A 151 7.33 -16.38 -0.51
N LYS A 152 6.49 -16.84 0.39
CA LYS A 152 5.61 -18.01 0.18
C LYS A 152 4.35 -17.68 -0.62
N ASN A 153 4.07 -16.41 -0.88
CA ASN A 153 2.91 -16.01 -1.67
C ASN A 153 3.06 -16.49 -3.12
N LYS A 154 2.04 -17.21 -3.59
CA LYS A 154 1.87 -17.51 -5.02
C LYS A 154 1.16 -16.32 -5.65
N LEU A 155 1.90 -15.45 -6.31
CA LEU A 155 1.34 -14.29 -6.99
C LEU A 155 1.14 -14.62 -8.47
N PRO A 156 -0.02 -14.28 -9.08
CA PRO A 156 -0.28 -14.57 -10.48
C PRO A 156 0.74 -13.83 -11.37
N THR A 157 1.21 -14.49 -12.39
CA THR A 157 1.95 -13.86 -13.48
C THR A 157 0.99 -13.05 -14.36
N ASN A 158 1.52 -12.10 -15.15
CA ASN A 158 0.69 -11.36 -16.10
C ASN A 158 -0.07 -12.31 -17.05
N LYS A 159 0.56 -13.41 -17.47
CA LYS A 159 -0.07 -14.40 -18.34
C LYS A 159 -1.24 -15.10 -17.66
N GLU A 160 -1.03 -15.62 -16.46
CA GLU A 160 -2.09 -16.29 -15.67
C GLU A 160 -3.25 -15.33 -15.34
N PHE A 161 -2.94 -14.04 -15.13
CA PHE A 161 -3.96 -13.03 -14.91
C PHE A 161 -4.80 -12.80 -16.18
N ILE A 162 -4.17 -12.64 -17.35
CA ILE A 162 -4.83 -12.46 -18.64
C ILE A 162 -5.68 -13.69 -18.97
N ASP A 163 -5.15 -14.91 -18.82
CA ASP A 163 -5.85 -16.16 -19.12
C ASP A 163 -7.09 -16.37 -18.24
N LYS A 164 -7.13 -15.77 -17.05
CA LYS A 164 -8.26 -15.89 -16.11
C LYS A 164 -9.37 -14.88 -16.35
N PHE A 165 -9.08 -13.72 -16.95
CA PHE A 165 -10.03 -12.60 -17.09
C PHE A 165 -10.43 -12.28 -18.53
N ILE A 166 -9.82 -12.95 -19.54
CA ILE A 166 -10.16 -12.79 -20.97
C ILE A 166 -10.96 -14.01 -21.50
N LYS A 167 -11.42 -14.89 -20.61
CA LYS A 167 -12.37 -15.96 -20.96
C LYS A 167 -13.80 -15.49 -20.84
#